data_c14915fd7e563eca4734dffb04d89f25
#
_entry.id   c14915fd7e563eca4734dffb04d89f25
#
_cell.length_a   1.000
_cell.length_b   1.000
_cell.length_c   1.000
_cell.angle_alpha   90.00
_cell.angle_beta   90.00
_cell.angle_gamma   90.00
#
_symmetry.space_group_name_H-M   'P 1'
#
loop_
_entity.id
_entity.type
_entity.pdbx_description
1 polymer ?
#
loop_
_entity_poly.entity_id
_entity_poly.type
_entity_poly.pdbx_seq_one_letter_code
_entity_poly.pdbx_strand_id
1 'polypeptide(L)'
;MSSDLAQAADAVLDRMTTGSSRVPGVAAIATDRERNIYEGARGVRSLGDDTPMTTDTVCAIFSTTKAIAGTACLQLVEDGALDLDVPAKDYAPAIGQVQVIDGFDEEANPKLRPPKRDITTRMLLLHTAGFGYDFFNETYNRLAQEHGQPSVITASHASICTPLLFDPGDDWEYGSNIDWAGQVVENITGKRLGEVMRERILEPLGMTSTAFSMTDDMRSRLAKIHQRQDDGSLKPLDLELPQDPEVHMAGHGLYSTGDDYVKFIRMWLNDGQGPSGRILKKETVEMAARNGLGEKKIKGLPGVLPSLSNYAEFFPGMPKSWALTFMINDEEAPTGRPAGSLAWAGLANLYYWIDRQNGVGGFWATQIFPFADPTSVGGYLDFETAVYDSMAGRKAA
;
A
#
# COMPACT_ATOMS: atom_id res chain seq x y z
N MET A 1 -27.84 -4.74 0.78
CA MET A 1 -27.44 -3.31 0.87
C MET A 1 -28.56 -2.55 1.59
N SER A 2 -28.25 -1.62 2.51
CA SER A 2 -29.25 -0.64 2.90
C SER A 2 -29.37 0.37 1.76
N SER A 3 -30.57 0.79 1.43
CA SER A 3 -30.84 1.82 0.39
C SER A 3 -30.00 3.08 0.65
N ASP A 4 -29.82 3.43 1.92
CA ASP A 4 -29.16 4.65 2.36
C ASP A 4 -27.64 4.64 2.10
N LEU A 5 -26.94 3.50 2.34
CA LEU A 5 -25.53 3.37 1.99
C LEU A 5 -25.32 3.47 0.47
N ALA A 6 -26.14 2.75 -0.31
CA ALA A 6 -26.02 2.77 -1.76
C ALA A 6 -26.20 4.19 -2.30
N GLN A 7 -27.25 4.90 -1.85
CA GLN A 7 -27.51 6.26 -2.27
C GLN A 7 -26.38 7.23 -1.89
N ALA A 8 -25.87 7.16 -0.66
CA ALA A 8 -24.80 8.03 -0.18
C ALA A 8 -23.49 7.78 -0.94
N ALA A 9 -23.10 6.50 -1.10
CA ALA A 9 -21.89 6.13 -1.80
C ALA A 9 -21.95 6.45 -3.30
N ASP A 10 -23.08 6.19 -3.98
CA ASP A 10 -23.28 6.57 -5.37
C ASP A 10 -23.15 8.08 -5.56
N ALA A 11 -23.73 8.89 -4.67
CA ALA A 11 -23.58 10.35 -4.73
C ALA A 11 -22.12 10.81 -4.58
N VAL A 12 -21.31 10.11 -3.77
CA VAL A 12 -19.87 10.38 -3.69
C VAL A 12 -19.21 10.08 -5.03
N LEU A 13 -19.40 8.89 -5.61
CA LEU A 13 -18.79 8.51 -6.87
C LEU A 13 -19.18 9.40 -8.04
N ASP A 14 -20.47 9.78 -8.12
CA ASP A 14 -20.99 10.69 -9.16
C ASP A 14 -20.30 12.07 -9.08
N ARG A 15 -20.14 12.61 -7.86
CA ARG A 15 -19.43 13.87 -7.63
C ARG A 15 -17.95 13.78 -8.04
N MET A 16 -17.30 12.63 -7.82
CA MET A 16 -15.87 12.46 -8.16
C MET A 16 -15.60 12.53 -9.64
N THR A 17 -16.53 12.14 -10.49
CA THR A 17 -16.33 12.06 -11.95
C THR A 17 -16.89 13.25 -12.70
N THR A 18 -17.40 14.25 -11.99
CA THR A 18 -18.02 15.47 -12.57
C THR A 18 -17.24 16.73 -12.16
N GLY A 19 -17.43 17.82 -12.89
CA GLY A 19 -16.82 19.12 -12.59
C GLY A 19 -15.35 19.27 -13.06
N SER A 20 -14.71 20.38 -12.68
CA SER A 20 -13.36 20.75 -13.14
C SER A 20 -12.24 19.97 -12.45
N SER A 21 -12.44 19.56 -11.20
CA SER A 21 -11.45 18.81 -10.40
C SER A 21 -11.71 17.31 -10.38
N ARG A 22 -12.50 16.81 -11.34
CA ARG A 22 -12.89 15.40 -11.42
C ARG A 22 -11.70 14.43 -11.45
N VAL A 23 -11.97 13.17 -11.13
CA VAL A 23 -11.10 12.03 -11.43
C VAL A 23 -11.53 11.37 -12.74
N PRO A 24 -10.64 10.68 -13.48
CA PRO A 24 -11.01 10.00 -14.72
C PRO A 24 -12.04 8.90 -14.49
N GLY A 25 -11.76 8.08 -13.49
CA GLY A 25 -12.59 6.98 -13.04
C GLY A 25 -12.27 6.61 -11.60
N VAL A 26 -13.25 6.05 -10.93
CA VAL A 26 -13.16 5.59 -9.54
C VAL A 26 -13.93 4.28 -9.38
N ALA A 27 -13.36 3.35 -8.60
CA ALA A 27 -14.06 2.18 -8.10
C ALA A 27 -13.99 2.19 -6.57
N ALA A 28 -15.10 1.87 -5.91
CA ALA A 28 -15.19 1.81 -4.46
C ALA A 28 -16.00 0.60 -4.03
N ILE A 29 -15.46 -0.17 -3.08
CA ILE A 29 -16.12 -1.35 -2.55
C ILE A 29 -16.00 -1.33 -1.02
N ALA A 30 -17.12 -1.55 -0.32
CA ALA A 30 -17.13 -1.84 1.10
C ALA A 30 -17.58 -3.28 1.33
N THR A 31 -16.96 -3.95 2.28
CA THR A 31 -17.25 -5.35 2.62
C THR A 31 -17.44 -5.52 4.12
N ASP A 32 -18.32 -6.44 4.50
CA ASP A 32 -18.33 -7.03 5.83
C ASP A 32 -17.52 -8.34 5.83
N ARG A 33 -17.68 -9.16 6.88
CA ARG A 33 -17.00 -10.45 6.98
C ARG A 33 -17.45 -11.49 5.95
N GLU A 34 -18.63 -11.32 5.35
CA GLU A 34 -19.25 -12.32 4.49
C GLU A 34 -19.32 -11.88 3.03
N ARG A 35 -19.61 -10.59 2.78
CA ARG A 35 -19.93 -10.10 1.43
C ARG A 35 -19.66 -8.61 1.26
N ASN A 36 -19.70 -8.17 0.01
CA ASN A 36 -19.72 -6.75 -0.30
C ASN A 36 -21.06 -6.14 0.18
N ILE A 37 -20.96 -5.09 0.98
CA ILE A 37 -22.11 -4.30 1.46
C ILE A 37 -22.37 -3.09 0.55
N TYR A 38 -21.38 -2.72 -0.25
CA TYR A 38 -21.47 -1.77 -1.36
C TYR A 38 -20.41 -2.10 -2.41
N GLU A 39 -20.73 -1.92 -3.67
CA GLU A 39 -19.80 -1.94 -4.80
C GLU A 39 -20.30 -0.98 -5.87
N GLY A 40 -19.39 -0.16 -6.39
CA GLY A 40 -19.73 0.83 -7.41
C GLY A 40 -18.49 1.34 -8.12
N ALA A 41 -18.69 1.82 -9.34
CA ALA A 41 -17.68 2.50 -10.12
C ALA A 41 -18.31 3.58 -11.01
N ARG A 42 -17.54 4.62 -11.32
CA ARG A 42 -17.94 5.73 -12.21
C ARG A 42 -16.77 6.20 -13.04
N GLY A 43 -17.07 6.83 -14.16
CA GLY A 43 -16.10 7.38 -15.09
C GLY A 43 -15.50 6.34 -16.02
N VAL A 44 -14.29 6.60 -16.51
CA VAL A 44 -13.62 5.83 -17.56
C VAL A 44 -12.23 5.36 -17.14
N ARG A 45 -11.73 4.31 -17.78
CA ARG A 45 -10.38 3.76 -17.56
C ARG A 45 -9.28 4.68 -18.05
N SER A 46 -9.57 5.46 -19.09
CA SER A 46 -8.64 6.45 -19.66
C SER A 46 -9.41 7.62 -20.25
N LEU A 47 -8.98 8.84 -19.97
CA LEU A 47 -9.52 10.01 -20.68
C LEU A 47 -9.19 9.92 -22.18
N GLY A 48 -10.20 10.21 -23.01
CA GLY A 48 -10.11 10.04 -24.46
C GLY A 48 -10.54 8.66 -24.96
N ASP A 49 -10.93 7.76 -24.04
CA ASP A 49 -11.55 6.47 -24.30
C ASP A 49 -12.87 6.40 -23.51
N ASP A 50 -13.92 5.86 -24.12
CA ASP A 50 -15.25 5.72 -23.48
C ASP A 50 -15.39 4.41 -22.69
N THR A 51 -14.33 3.62 -22.55
CA THR A 51 -14.35 2.35 -21.79
C THR A 51 -14.59 2.64 -20.29
N PRO A 52 -15.72 2.16 -19.75
CA PRO A 52 -16.11 2.51 -18.39
C PRO A 52 -15.14 1.93 -17.34
N MET A 53 -14.94 2.66 -16.26
CA MET A 53 -14.38 2.13 -15.01
C MET A 53 -15.37 1.15 -14.39
N THR A 54 -14.88 0.04 -13.88
CA THR A 54 -15.66 -1.04 -13.23
C THR A 54 -14.92 -1.53 -11.99
N THR A 55 -15.54 -2.32 -11.13
CA THR A 55 -14.88 -2.89 -9.93
C THR A 55 -13.84 -3.94 -10.28
N ASP A 56 -13.96 -4.55 -11.47
CA ASP A 56 -12.99 -5.50 -12.03
C ASP A 56 -11.93 -4.82 -12.95
N THR A 57 -11.93 -3.50 -13.04
CA THR A 57 -10.86 -2.76 -13.71
C THR A 57 -9.53 -3.01 -13.02
N VAL A 58 -8.52 -3.37 -13.81
CA VAL A 58 -7.16 -3.59 -13.32
C VAL A 58 -6.47 -2.25 -13.10
N CYS A 59 -5.89 -2.10 -11.94
CA CYS A 59 -5.12 -0.93 -11.50
C CYS A 59 -3.71 -1.34 -11.08
N ALA A 60 -2.73 -0.48 -11.33
CA ALA A 60 -1.46 -0.56 -10.63
C ALA A 60 -1.71 -0.18 -9.17
N ILE A 61 -1.61 -1.13 -8.26
CA ILE A 61 -2.04 -0.91 -6.87
C ILE A 61 -0.96 -0.33 -5.95
N PHE A 62 0.25 -0.15 -6.48
CA PHE A 62 1.37 0.43 -5.75
C PHE A 62 1.48 -0.08 -4.31
N SER A 63 1.61 0.82 -3.34
CA SER A 63 1.92 0.45 -1.95
C SER A 63 0.83 -0.33 -1.21
N THR A 64 -0.36 -0.51 -1.79
CA THR A 64 -1.31 -1.49 -1.26
C THR A 64 -0.80 -2.93 -1.43
N THR A 65 0.20 -3.17 -2.28
CA THR A 65 0.99 -4.41 -2.38
C THR A 65 1.59 -4.85 -1.05
N LYS A 66 2.03 -3.89 -0.21
CA LYS A 66 2.75 -4.16 1.04
C LYS A 66 1.99 -5.08 2.00
N ALA A 67 0.70 -4.91 2.10
CA ALA A 67 -0.14 -5.73 2.98
C ALA A 67 -0.13 -7.21 2.57
N ILE A 68 -0.18 -7.48 1.27
CA ILE A 68 -0.15 -8.85 0.73
C ILE A 68 1.26 -9.45 0.91
N ALA A 69 2.30 -8.68 0.61
CA ALA A 69 3.69 -9.12 0.80
C ALA A 69 4.03 -9.38 2.27
N GLY A 70 3.57 -8.51 3.18
CA GLY A 70 3.70 -8.73 4.62
C GLY A 70 2.99 -10.01 5.09
N THR A 71 1.82 -10.32 4.51
CA THR A 71 1.11 -11.58 4.78
C THR A 71 1.97 -12.80 4.39
N ALA A 72 2.70 -12.74 3.27
CA ALA A 72 3.63 -13.82 2.89
C ALA A 72 4.76 -14.00 3.91
N CYS A 73 5.33 -12.90 4.45
CA CYS A 73 6.31 -12.97 5.54
C CYS A 73 5.72 -13.64 6.78
N LEU A 74 4.49 -13.26 7.17
CA LEU A 74 3.81 -13.83 8.34
C LEU A 74 3.53 -15.33 8.19
N GLN A 75 3.25 -15.81 6.98
CA GLN A 75 3.12 -17.24 6.72
C GLN A 75 4.43 -18.00 6.96
N LEU A 76 5.57 -17.42 6.59
CA LEU A 76 6.88 -18.02 6.87
C LEU A 76 7.22 -18.01 8.37
N VAL A 77 6.72 -17.03 9.11
CA VAL A 77 6.79 -17.03 10.59
C VAL A 77 5.98 -18.20 11.16
N GLU A 78 4.78 -18.43 10.67
CA GLU A 78 3.94 -19.56 11.10
C GLU A 78 4.55 -20.93 10.77
N ASP A 79 5.26 -21.00 9.65
CA ASP A 79 6.01 -22.20 9.24
C ASP A 79 7.28 -22.44 10.08
N GLY A 80 7.67 -21.46 10.91
CA GLY A 80 8.94 -21.49 11.65
C GLY A 80 10.18 -21.31 10.76
N ALA A 81 10.00 -20.88 9.52
CA ALA A 81 11.09 -20.64 8.56
C ALA A 81 11.66 -19.21 8.65
N LEU A 82 10.91 -18.28 9.23
CA LEU A 82 11.30 -16.89 9.43
C LEU A 82 11.14 -16.53 10.91
N ASP A 83 12.22 -16.10 11.54
CA ASP A 83 12.19 -15.36 12.80
C ASP A 83 12.31 -13.86 12.50
N LEU A 84 11.35 -13.09 12.98
CA LEU A 84 11.29 -11.65 12.71
C LEU A 84 12.42 -10.87 13.38
N ASP A 85 13.04 -11.40 14.40
CA ASP A 85 13.98 -10.69 15.29
C ASP A 85 15.44 -11.06 15.08
N VAL A 86 15.74 -12.09 14.28
CA VAL A 86 17.11 -12.38 13.87
C VAL A 86 17.54 -11.44 12.71
N PRO A 87 18.85 -11.25 12.49
CA PRO A 87 19.34 -10.42 11.39
C PRO A 87 18.80 -10.85 10.03
N ALA A 88 18.19 -9.92 9.31
CA ALA A 88 17.63 -10.20 7.98
C ALA A 88 18.69 -10.69 6.98
N LYS A 89 19.96 -10.32 7.18
CA LYS A 89 21.10 -10.81 6.38
C LYS A 89 21.32 -12.32 6.47
N ASP A 90 20.82 -12.97 7.51
CA ASP A 90 20.91 -14.43 7.66
C ASP A 90 19.98 -15.14 6.65
N TYR A 91 18.94 -14.45 6.19
CA TYR A 91 18.03 -14.90 5.13
C TYR A 91 18.37 -14.28 3.78
N ALA A 92 18.65 -12.97 3.73
CA ALA A 92 18.96 -12.21 2.53
C ALA A 92 20.32 -11.52 2.66
N PRO A 93 21.45 -12.22 2.37
CA PRO A 93 22.80 -11.74 2.66
C PRO A 93 23.13 -10.35 2.09
N ALA A 94 22.54 -9.98 0.95
CA ALA A 94 22.79 -8.70 0.31
C ALA A 94 22.41 -7.49 1.18
N ILE A 95 21.40 -7.59 2.06
CA ILE A 95 21.04 -6.50 2.98
C ILE A 95 22.12 -6.19 3.99
N GLY A 96 23.02 -7.15 4.27
CA GLY A 96 24.17 -6.96 5.17
C GLY A 96 25.25 -6.02 4.60
N GLN A 97 25.16 -5.61 3.34
CA GLN A 97 26.10 -4.69 2.69
C GLN A 97 25.66 -3.22 2.74
N VAL A 98 24.41 -2.95 3.16
CA VAL A 98 23.90 -1.57 3.22
C VAL A 98 24.60 -0.77 4.31
N GLN A 99 24.81 0.51 4.04
CA GLN A 99 25.48 1.45 4.93
C GLN A 99 24.50 2.58 5.34
N VAL A 100 24.84 3.30 6.39
CA VAL A 100 24.10 4.50 6.81
C VAL A 100 24.74 5.72 6.16
N ILE A 101 23.93 6.65 5.66
CA ILE A 101 24.40 7.94 5.16
C ILE A 101 24.37 8.99 6.29
N ASP A 102 25.54 9.58 6.57
CA ASP A 102 25.71 10.68 7.53
C ASP A 102 25.81 12.05 6.81
N GLY A 103 25.07 12.23 5.72
CA GLY A 103 25.07 13.43 4.89
C GLY A 103 26.07 13.37 3.75
N PHE A 104 26.52 14.55 3.30
CA PHE A 104 27.42 14.71 2.15
C PHE A 104 28.66 15.50 2.56
N ASP A 105 29.78 15.27 1.86
CA ASP A 105 31.00 16.04 2.03
C ASP A 105 30.96 17.39 1.25
N GLU A 106 32.08 18.12 1.26
CA GLU A 106 32.20 19.42 0.57
C GLU A 106 32.13 19.27 -0.96
N GLU A 107 32.47 18.10 -1.49
CA GLU A 107 32.39 17.76 -2.91
C GLU A 107 31.04 17.11 -3.28
N ALA A 108 30.06 17.12 -2.35
CA ALA A 108 28.73 16.55 -2.49
C ALA A 108 28.69 15.00 -2.54
N ASN A 109 29.77 14.28 -2.18
CA ASN A 109 29.76 12.83 -2.11
C ASN A 109 29.07 12.34 -0.83
N PRO A 110 28.29 11.22 -0.88
CA PRO A 110 27.66 10.69 0.31
C PRO A 110 28.68 10.16 1.31
N LYS A 111 28.56 10.57 2.59
CA LYS A 111 29.35 10.03 3.70
C LYS A 111 28.68 8.78 4.22
N LEU A 112 29.30 7.66 4.00
CA LEU A 112 28.75 6.35 4.37
C LEU A 112 29.52 5.75 5.53
N ARG A 113 28.79 5.06 6.43
CA ARG A 113 29.36 4.25 7.52
C ARG A 113 28.58 2.95 7.73
N PRO A 114 29.17 1.95 8.39
CA PRO A 114 28.41 0.77 8.81
C PRO A 114 27.28 1.13 9.79
N PRO A 115 26.15 0.42 9.76
CA PRO A 115 25.10 0.56 10.76
C PRO A 115 25.56 0.04 12.13
N LYS A 116 25.06 0.63 13.22
CA LYS A 116 25.40 0.22 14.60
C LYS A 116 24.80 -1.13 15.00
N ARG A 117 23.78 -1.59 14.29
CA ARG A 117 23.12 -2.88 14.51
C ARG A 117 22.60 -3.44 13.20
N ASP A 118 22.38 -4.75 13.19
CA ASP A 118 21.78 -5.42 12.03
C ASP A 118 20.31 -5.05 11.85
N ILE A 119 19.86 -5.06 10.60
CA ILE A 119 18.45 -4.95 10.24
C ILE A 119 17.79 -6.29 10.55
N THR A 120 16.59 -6.27 11.14
CA THR A 120 15.72 -7.44 11.29
C THR A 120 14.51 -7.36 10.35
N THR A 121 13.88 -8.49 10.05
CA THR A 121 12.67 -8.50 9.22
C THR A 121 11.53 -7.73 9.90
N ARG A 122 11.45 -7.74 11.23
CA ARG A 122 10.51 -6.89 11.98
C ARG A 122 10.71 -5.41 11.67
N MET A 123 11.95 -4.93 11.67
CA MET A 123 12.26 -3.54 11.34
C MET A 123 11.87 -3.19 9.90
N LEU A 124 12.00 -4.11 8.96
CA LEU A 124 11.54 -3.94 7.59
C LEU A 124 10.02 -3.78 7.53
N LEU A 125 9.27 -4.67 8.16
CA LEU A 125 7.80 -4.63 8.16
C LEU A 125 7.23 -3.42 8.92
N LEU A 126 7.99 -2.87 9.88
CA LEU A 126 7.63 -1.68 10.66
C LEU A 126 8.13 -0.36 10.06
N HIS A 127 8.86 -0.38 8.95
CA HIS A 127 9.51 0.81 8.40
C HIS A 127 10.48 1.51 9.38
N THR A 128 11.17 0.74 10.20
CA THR A 128 12.18 1.25 11.15
C THR A 128 13.61 0.83 10.79
N ALA A 129 13.82 0.21 9.62
CA ALA A 129 15.16 -0.17 9.18
C ALA A 129 16.00 1.01 8.66
N GLY A 130 15.36 2.09 8.21
CA GLY A 130 16.03 3.32 7.75
C GLY A 130 16.01 3.54 6.24
N PHE A 131 15.33 2.70 5.46
CA PHE A 131 15.14 2.95 4.03
C PHE A 131 14.05 3.99 3.78
N GLY A 132 14.29 4.90 2.81
CA GLY A 132 13.36 5.93 2.33
C GLY A 132 12.90 5.70 0.88
N TYR A 133 12.17 6.70 0.35
CA TYR A 133 11.84 6.84 -1.07
C TYR A 133 12.28 8.22 -1.58
N ASP A 134 12.76 8.29 -2.80
CA ASP A 134 13.26 9.52 -3.46
C ASP A 134 12.18 10.60 -3.62
N PHE A 135 10.92 10.22 -3.71
CA PHE A 135 9.79 11.13 -3.81
C PHE A 135 9.21 11.58 -2.45
N PHE A 136 9.69 11.00 -1.35
CA PHE A 136 9.31 11.38 0.03
C PHE A 136 10.48 11.88 0.88
N ASN A 137 11.73 11.73 0.44
CA ASN A 137 12.89 12.08 1.24
C ASN A 137 13.92 12.84 0.42
N GLU A 138 14.34 14.03 0.90
CA GLU A 138 15.27 14.91 0.21
C GLU A 138 16.66 14.28 0.00
N THR A 139 17.17 13.53 0.98
CA THR A 139 18.46 12.85 0.85
C THR A 139 18.42 11.81 -0.28
N TYR A 140 17.34 11.04 -0.36
CA TYR A 140 17.16 10.06 -1.42
C TYR A 140 16.92 10.73 -2.79
N ASN A 141 16.16 11.83 -2.81
CA ASN A 141 15.98 12.60 -4.03
C ASN A 141 17.32 13.14 -4.54
N ARG A 142 18.15 13.65 -3.62
CA ARG A 142 19.51 14.10 -3.95
C ARG A 142 20.39 12.96 -4.47
N LEU A 143 20.36 11.78 -3.86
CA LEU A 143 21.06 10.59 -4.37
C LEU A 143 20.60 10.22 -5.79
N ALA A 144 19.32 10.32 -6.07
CA ALA A 144 18.79 10.07 -7.41
C ALA A 144 19.27 11.11 -8.43
N GLN A 145 19.20 12.40 -8.10
CA GLN A 145 19.50 13.49 -9.01
C GLN A 145 21.03 13.67 -9.24
N GLU A 146 21.84 13.58 -8.19
CA GLU A 146 23.27 13.90 -8.23
C GLU A 146 24.16 12.65 -8.38
N HIS A 147 23.68 11.48 -7.94
CA HIS A 147 24.48 10.23 -7.91
C HIS A 147 23.89 9.09 -8.75
N GLY A 148 22.81 9.34 -9.48
CA GLY A 148 22.22 8.36 -10.39
C GLY A 148 21.63 7.13 -9.68
N GLN A 149 21.23 7.27 -8.40
CA GLN A 149 20.53 6.18 -7.69
C GLN A 149 19.21 5.86 -8.42
N PRO A 150 18.99 4.64 -8.89
CA PRO A 150 17.75 4.30 -9.59
C PRO A 150 16.54 4.44 -8.67
N SER A 151 15.43 4.96 -9.20
CA SER A 151 14.14 4.95 -8.50
C SER A 151 13.62 3.53 -8.34
N VAL A 152 12.90 3.27 -7.25
CA VAL A 152 12.25 1.98 -6.99
C VAL A 152 11.29 1.54 -8.11
N ILE A 153 10.75 2.47 -8.87
CA ILE A 153 9.87 2.19 -10.03
C ILE A 153 10.59 1.36 -11.12
N THR A 154 11.93 1.40 -11.17
CA THR A 154 12.72 0.57 -12.12
C THR A 154 12.69 -0.91 -11.77
N ALA A 155 12.27 -1.28 -10.56
CA ALA A 155 12.19 -2.64 -10.04
C ALA A 155 13.50 -3.45 -10.21
N SER A 156 14.64 -2.80 -9.98
CA SER A 156 15.98 -3.38 -10.07
C SER A 156 16.58 -3.62 -8.68
N HIS A 157 17.53 -4.55 -8.55
CA HIS A 157 18.30 -4.72 -7.31
C HIS A 157 19.01 -3.42 -6.91
N ALA A 158 19.56 -2.69 -7.88
CA ALA A 158 20.21 -1.41 -7.61
C ALA A 158 19.25 -0.39 -6.97
N SER A 159 17.96 -0.43 -7.29
CA SER A 159 16.97 0.52 -6.78
C SER A 159 16.63 0.31 -5.30
N ILE A 160 16.85 -0.88 -4.75
CA ILE A 160 16.65 -1.18 -3.32
C ILE A 160 17.94 -1.13 -2.51
N CYS A 161 19.12 -1.21 -3.17
CA CYS A 161 20.43 -1.11 -2.54
C CYS A 161 20.80 0.36 -2.23
N THR A 162 19.99 1.04 -1.45
CA THR A 162 20.16 2.44 -1.03
C THR A 162 20.74 2.51 0.38
N PRO A 163 21.48 3.57 0.75
CA PRO A 163 21.95 3.74 2.13
C PRO A 163 20.79 4.02 3.07
N LEU A 164 20.93 3.63 4.33
CA LEU A 164 19.96 3.91 5.39
C LEU A 164 20.07 5.37 5.83
N LEU A 165 18.94 6.00 6.16
CA LEU A 165 18.86 7.38 6.64
C LEU A 165 19.24 7.49 8.14
N PHE A 166 19.18 6.40 8.87
CA PHE A 166 19.54 6.30 10.29
C PHE A 166 19.88 4.84 10.66
N ASP A 167 20.40 4.65 11.85
CA ASP A 167 20.69 3.28 12.36
C ASP A 167 19.40 2.47 12.55
N PRO A 168 19.35 1.20 12.11
CA PRO A 168 18.14 0.38 12.17
C PRO A 168 17.49 0.39 13.56
N GLY A 169 16.20 0.69 13.62
CA GLY A 169 15.40 0.77 14.84
C GLY A 169 15.35 2.14 15.54
N ASP A 170 16.16 3.11 15.11
CA ASP A 170 16.23 4.40 15.79
C ASP A 170 15.00 5.28 15.51
N ASP A 171 14.46 5.26 14.28
CA ASP A 171 13.32 6.09 13.88
C ASP A 171 12.37 5.33 12.94
N TRP A 172 11.34 5.98 12.46
CA TRP A 172 10.42 5.52 11.43
C TRP A 172 10.59 6.33 10.14
N GLU A 173 10.75 5.64 9.03
CA GLU A 173 10.81 6.25 7.70
C GLU A 173 10.14 5.35 6.68
N TYR A 174 9.15 5.90 5.98
CA TYR A 174 8.45 5.18 4.94
C TYR A 174 9.32 5.04 3.68
N GLY A 175 9.58 3.81 3.25
CA GLY A 175 10.48 3.58 2.12
C GLY A 175 10.51 2.13 1.65
N SER A 176 11.57 1.76 0.94
CA SER A 176 11.78 0.44 0.31
C SER A 176 12.04 -0.71 1.29
N ASN A 177 11.68 -0.54 2.56
CA ASN A 177 11.83 -1.55 3.60
C ASN A 177 11.14 -2.89 3.24
N ILE A 178 9.90 -2.82 2.75
CA ILE A 178 9.11 -4.02 2.44
C ILE A 178 9.65 -4.74 1.19
N ASP A 179 10.32 -4.03 0.28
CA ASP A 179 10.97 -4.65 -0.87
C ASP A 179 12.07 -5.61 -0.42
N TRP A 180 12.85 -5.24 0.60
CA TRP A 180 13.80 -6.14 1.26
C TRP A 180 13.12 -7.30 2.00
N ALA A 181 11.95 -7.09 2.60
CA ALA A 181 11.18 -8.20 3.18
C ALA A 181 10.73 -9.19 2.10
N GLY A 182 10.43 -8.71 0.88
CA GLY A 182 10.21 -9.57 -0.29
C GLY A 182 11.43 -10.42 -0.65
N GLN A 183 12.63 -9.83 -0.59
CA GLN A 183 13.87 -10.58 -0.81
C GLN A 183 14.10 -11.64 0.27
N VAL A 184 13.74 -11.38 1.51
CA VAL A 184 13.75 -12.40 2.59
C VAL A 184 12.85 -13.58 2.22
N VAL A 185 11.62 -13.31 1.74
CA VAL A 185 10.70 -14.37 1.30
C VAL A 185 11.27 -15.18 0.13
N GLU A 186 11.83 -14.52 -0.90
CA GLU A 186 12.42 -15.19 -2.06
C GLU A 186 13.61 -16.08 -1.66
N ASN A 187 14.47 -15.60 -0.81
CA ASN A 187 15.66 -16.37 -0.38
C ASN A 187 15.31 -17.57 0.52
N ILE A 188 14.31 -17.45 1.40
CA ILE A 188 13.86 -18.58 2.23
C ILE A 188 13.19 -19.65 1.39
N THR A 189 12.35 -19.24 0.42
CA THR A 189 11.53 -20.17 -0.36
C THR A 189 12.21 -20.70 -1.61
N GLY A 190 13.24 -20.02 -2.11
CA GLY A 190 13.87 -20.31 -3.40
C GLY A 190 12.97 -20.02 -4.60
N LYS A 191 11.86 -19.29 -4.41
CA LYS A 191 10.86 -18.93 -5.44
C LYS A 191 10.77 -17.42 -5.59
N ARG A 192 10.31 -16.96 -6.76
CA ARG A 192 9.96 -15.54 -6.93
C ARG A 192 8.80 -15.17 -6.01
N LEU A 193 8.82 -13.95 -5.45
CA LEU A 193 7.79 -13.49 -4.53
C LEU A 193 6.37 -13.63 -5.09
N GLY A 194 6.16 -13.29 -6.37
CA GLY A 194 4.86 -13.42 -7.02
C GLY A 194 4.36 -14.86 -7.09
N GLU A 195 5.26 -15.84 -7.22
CA GLU A 195 4.91 -17.26 -7.18
C GLU A 195 4.47 -17.68 -5.78
N VAL A 196 5.22 -17.27 -4.74
CA VAL A 196 4.87 -17.54 -3.34
C VAL A 196 3.51 -16.92 -3.00
N MET A 197 3.31 -15.65 -3.35
CA MET A 197 2.03 -14.96 -3.09
C MET A 197 0.88 -15.61 -3.85
N ARG A 198 1.07 -15.97 -5.11
CA ARG A 198 0.05 -16.64 -5.93
C ARG A 198 -0.40 -17.95 -5.29
N GLU A 199 0.54 -18.83 -4.95
CA GLU A 199 0.25 -20.17 -4.40
C GLU A 199 -0.37 -20.11 -3.01
N ARG A 200 0.14 -19.22 -2.15
CA ARG A 200 -0.18 -19.24 -0.72
C ARG A 200 -1.26 -18.23 -0.29
N ILE A 201 -1.54 -17.21 -1.12
CA ILE A 201 -2.46 -16.14 -0.77
C ILE A 201 -3.50 -15.93 -1.87
N LEU A 202 -3.07 -15.61 -3.11
CA LEU A 202 -3.97 -15.12 -4.14
C LEU A 202 -4.91 -16.22 -4.66
N GLU A 203 -4.41 -17.39 -5.03
CA GLU A 203 -5.24 -18.52 -5.47
C GLU A 203 -6.20 -19.00 -4.37
N PRO A 204 -5.76 -19.21 -3.11
CA PRO A 204 -6.66 -19.58 -2.02
C PRO A 204 -7.76 -18.55 -1.70
N LEU A 205 -7.51 -17.26 -1.98
CA LEU A 205 -8.48 -16.19 -1.83
C LEU A 205 -9.34 -15.98 -3.10
N GLY A 206 -9.00 -16.62 -4.21
CA GLY A 206 -9.65 -16.40 -5.50
C GLY A 206 -9.36 -15.03 -6.11
N MET A 207 -8.16 -14.48 -5.86
CA MET A 207 -7.68 -13.20 -6.40
C MET A 207 -7.00 -13.43 -7.75
N THR A 208 -7.79 -13.73 -8.77
CA THR A 208 -7.32 -14.19 -10.08
C THR A 208 -6.80 -13.08 -11.01
N SER A 209 -7.05 -11.83 -10.65
CA SER A 209 -6.61 -10.63 -11.38
C SER A 209 -5.57 -9.82 -10.57
N THR A 210 -4.75 -10.52 -9.76
CA THR A 210 -3.70 -9.90 -8.95
C THR A 210 -2.35 -10.56 -9.26
N ALA A 211 -1.40 -9.78 -9.78
CA ALA A 211 -0.08 -10.29 -10.17
C ALA A 211 0.94 -9.15 -10.35
N PHE A 212 2.25 -9.47 -10.34
CA PHE A 212 3.32 -8.55 -10.74
C PHE A 212 3.35 -8.35 -12.27
N SER A 213 3.05 -9.39 -13.03
CA SER A 213 2.98 -9.35 -14.50
C SER A 213 1.54 -9.62 -14.93
N MET A 214 1.00 -8.73 -15.74
CA MET A 214 -0.39 -8.84 -16.21
C MET A 214 -0.54 -9.95 -17.25
N THR A 215 -1.61 -10.73 -17.13
CA THR A 215 -2.11 -11.57 -18.22
C THR A 215 -2.75 -10.71 -19.31
N ASP A 216 -3.01 -11.29 -20.49
CA ASP A 216 -3.71 -10.58 -21.57
C ASP A 216 -5.11 -10.11 -21.13
N ASP A 217 -5.81 -10.92 -20.34
CA ASP A 217 -7.10 -10.56 -19.76
C ASP A 217 -6.98 -9.35 -18.81
N MET A 218 -6.03 -9.36 -17.89
CA MET A 218 -5.76 -8.22 -17.00
C MET A 218 -5.43 -6.96 -17.80
N ARG A 219 -4.57 -7.08 -18.83
CA ARG A 219 -4.17 -5.97 -19.70
C ARG A 219 -5.36 -5.37 -20.45
N SER A 220 -6.30 -6.19 -20.90
CA SER A 220 -7.53 -5.73 -21.58
C SER A 220 -8.43 -4.88 -20.68
N ARG A 221 -8.28 -5.01 -19.36
CA ARG A 221 -9.04 -4.27 -18.33
C ARG A 221 -8.24 -3.21 -17.59
N LEU A 222 -7.03 -2.88 -18.04
CA LEU A 222 -6.13 -1.93 -17.39
C LEU A 222 -6.67 -0.50 -17.48
N ALA A 223 -6.68 0.21 -16.36
CA ALA A 223 -6.86 1.67 -16.33
C ALA A 223 -5.50 2.38 -16.50
N LYS A 224 -5.46 3.44 -17.30
CA LYS A 224 -4.27 4.30 -17.40
C LYS A 224 -4.12 5.20 -16.18
N ILE A 225 -2.87 5.42 -15.78
CA ILE A 225 -2.54 6.43 -14.78
C ILE A 225 -2.65 7.81 -15.45
N HIS A 226 -3.15 8.80 -14.73
CA HIS A 226 -3.28 10.17 -15.20
C HIS A 226 -2.47 11.12 -14.32
N GLN A 227 -1.82 12.09 -14.94
CA GLN A 227 -1.15 13.18 -14.22
C GLN A 227 -2.08 14.38 -14.13
N ARG A 228 -2.35 14.84 -12.90
CA ARG A 228 -2.98 16.14 -12.71
C ARG A 228 -2.01 17.24 -13.03
N GLN A 229 -2.42 18.17 -13.86
CA GLN A 229 -1.66 19.35 -14.27
C GLN A 229 -1.93 20.52 -13.32
N ASP A 230 -1.11 21.56 -13.38
CA ASP A 230 -1.23 22.76 -12.54
C ASP A 230 -2.56 23.51 -12.76
N ASP A 231 -3.16 23.40 -13.94
CA ASP A 231 -4.47 23.98 -14.27
C ASP A 231 -5.64 23.10 -13.79
N GLY A 232 -5.36 21.99 -13.09
CA GLY A 232 -6.35 21.02 -12.60
C GLY A 232 -6.79 19.99 -13.64
N SER A 233 -6.40 20.12 -14.91
CA SER A 233 -6.68 19.14 -15.94
C SER A 233 -5.94 17.83 -15.69
N LEU A 234 -6.37 16.74 -16.33
CA LEU A 234 -5.78 15.42 -16.21
C LEU A 234 -5.29 14.95 -17.58
N LYS A 235 -4.09 14.42 -17.61
CA LYS A 235 -3.46 13.89 -18.81
C LYS A 235 -3.09 12.41 -18.61
N PRO A 236 -3.56 11.48 -19.46
CA PRO A 236 -3.16 10.08 -19.36
C PRO A 236 -1.65 9.95 -19.61
N LEU A 237 -1.01 9.11 -18.81
CA LEU A 237 0.40 8.74 -18.92
C LEU A 237 0.54 7.40 -19.63
N ASP A 238 1.61 7.26 -20.39
CA ASP A 238 2.04 5.98 -20.93
C ASP A 238 3.04 5.32 -19.96
N LEU A 239 2.54 4.98 -18.77
CA LEU A 239 3.32 4.42 -17.67
C LEU A 239 2.74 3.07 -17.27
N GLU A 240 3.56 2.04 -17.38
CA GLU A 240 3.32 0.72 -16.78
C GLU A 240 4.50 0.36 -15.88
N LEU A 241 4.22 -0.34 -14.78
CA LEU A 241 5.27 -0.97 -13.98
C LEU A 241 5.91 -2.11 -14.80
N PRO A 242 7.21 -2.38 -14.62
CA PRO A 242 7.91 -3.43 -15.36
C PRO A 242 7.17 -4.77 -15.32
N GLN A 243 6.98 -5.38 -16.50
CA GLN A 243 6.24 -6.65 -16.64
C GLN A 243 7.13 -7.89 -16.50
N ASP A 244 8.45 -7.72 -16.63
CA ASP A 244 9.48 -8.71 -16.31
C ASP A 244 10.53 -8.05 -15.42
N PRO A 245 10.18 -7.72 -14.16
CA PRO A 245 11.07 -6.98 -13.28
C PRO A 245 12.20 -7.86 -12.77
N GLU A 246 13.38 -7.28 -12.56
CA GLU A 246 14.51 -7.95 -11.89
C GLU A 246 14.12 -8.33 -10.46
N VAL A 247 13.43 -7.42 -9.75
CA VAL A 247 12.89 -7.62 -8.39
C VAL A 247 11.38 -7.54 -8.42
N HIS A 248 10.69 -8.54 -7.88
CA HIS A 248 9.28 -8.44 -7.56
C HIS A 248 9.11 -7.48 -6.38
N MET A 249 8.83 -6.21 -6.67
CA MET A 249 8.78 -5.14 -5.66
C MET A 249 7.63 -5.35 -4.69
N ALA A 250 7.95 -5.88 -3.53
CA ALA A 250 6.99 -6.14 -2.44
C ALA A 250 6.33 -4.86 -1.90
N GLY A 251 6.97 -3.73 -2.15
CA GLY A 251 6.49 -2.41 -1.74
C GLY A 251 5.47 -1.78 -2.68
N HIS A 252 5.37 -2.20 -3.99
CA HIS A 252 4.51 -1.49 -4.94
C HIS A 252 4.20 -2.21 -6.26
N GLY A 253 4.73 -3.43 -6.47
CA GLY A 253 4.82 -4.00 -7.83
C GLY A 253 3.56 -4.67 -8.37
N LEU A 254 2.51 -4.88 -7.57
CA LEU A 254 1.32 -5.59 -8.01
C LEU A 254 0.36 -4.73 -8.84
N TYR A 255 -0.29 -5.41 -9.78
CA TYR A 255 -1.56 -5.02 -10.35
C TYR A 255 -2.68 -5.81 -9.68
N SER A 256 -3.86 -5.22 -9.53
CA SER A 256 -5.04 -5.88 -8.95
C SER A 256 -6.32 -5.16 -9.36
N THR A 257 -7.45 -5.69 -8.90
CA THR A 257 -8.79 -5.10 -9.05
C THR A 257 -9.41 -4.84 -7.68
N GLY A 258 -10.43 -3.98 -7.62
CA GLY A 258 -11.21 -3.79 -6.40
C GLY A 258 -11.85 -5.09 -5.93
N ASP A 259 -12.40 -5.88 -6.87
CA ASP A 259 -13.03 -7.17 -6.59
C ASP A 259 -12.08 -8.19 -5.96
N ASP A 260 -10.80 -8.17 -6.32
CA ASP A 260 -9.79 -9.03 -5.70
C ASP A 260 -9.34 -8.48 -4.34
N TYR A 261 -9.05 -7.17 -4.27
CA TYR A 261 -8.48 -6.61 -3.05
C TYR A 261 -9.43 -6.71 -1.84
N VAL A 262 -10.75 -6.62 -2.05
CA VAL A 262 -11.71 -6.81 -0.95
C VAL A 262 -11.76 -8.24 -0.41
N LYS A 263 -11.38 -9.25 -1.21
CA LYS A 263 -11.23 -10.63 -0.72
C LYS A 263 -10.08 -10.72 0.28
N PHE A 264 -8.98 -10.01 0.03
CA PHE A 264 -7.87 -9.88 0.96
C PHE A 264 -8.28 -9.15 2.25
N ILE A 265 -8.99 -8.01 2.13
CA ILE A 265 -9.56 -7.29 3.30
C ILE A 265 -10.43 -8.23 4.13
N ARG A 266 -11.32 -8.98 3.48
CA ARG A 266 -12.23 -9.92 4.15
C ARG A 266 -11.50 -11.02 4.89
N MET A 267 -10.39 -11.53 4.37
CA MET A 267 -9.54 -12.49 5.06
C MET A 267 -9.01 -11.92 6.40
N TRP A 268 -8.56 -10.66 6.42
CA TRP A 268 -8.13 -9.98 7.64
C TRP A 268 -9.28 -9.73 8.62
N LEU A 269 -10.48 -9.40 8.13
CA LEU A 269 -11.70 -9.27 8.96
C LEU A 269 -12.11 -10.59 9.61
N ASN A 270 -11.79 -11.72 8.98
CA ASN A 270 -12.09 -13.07 9.43
C ASN A 270 -10.92 -13.76 10.13
N ASP A 271 -10.05 -13.01 10.79
CA ASP A 271 -8.94 -13.53 11.58
C ASP A 271 -8.06 -14.53 10.78
N GLY A 272 -7.80 -14.22 9.52
CA GLY A 272 -6.96 -15.01 8.63
C GLY A 272 -7.67 -16.14 7.87
N GLN A 273 -9.00 -16.27 8.00
CA GLN A 273 -9.78 -17.27 7.29
C GLN A 273 -10.15 -16.79 5.89
N GLY A 274 -9.78 -17.54 4.87
CA GLY A 274 -10.20 -17.36 3.48
C GLY A 274 -11.26 -18.40 3.06
N PRO A 275 -11.82 -18.25 1.84
CA PRO A 275 -12.88 -19.14 1.33
C PRO A 275 -12.40 -20.59 1.11
N SER A 276 -11.15 -20.78 0.70
CA SER A 276 -10.58 -22.12 0.42
C SER A 276 -9.72 -22.65 1.56
N GLY A 277 -9.69 -21.99 2.69
CA GLY A 277 -8.87 -22.39 3.84
C GLY A 277 -8.30 -21.20 4.59
N ARG A 278 -7.50 -21.49 5.60
CA ARG A 278 -6.86 -20.49 6.43
C ARG A 278 -5.56 -19.97 5.77
N ILE A 279 -5.45 -18.66 5.65
CA ILE A 279 -4.27 -17.98 5.12
C ILE A 279 -3.27 -17.67 6.25
N LEU A 280 -3.78 -17.21 7.41
CA LEU A 280 -3.02 -16.93 8.62
C LEU A 280 -3.77 -17.48 9.84
N LYS A 281 -3.04 -17.87 10.87
CA LYS A 281 -3.62 -18.16 12.18
C LYS A 281 -4.17 -16.88 12.80
N LYS A 282 -5.23 -17.05 13.64
CA LYS A 282 -5.83 -15.93 14.35
C LYS A 282 -4.81 -15.18 15.22
N GLU A 283 -3.96 -15.91 15.91
CA GLU A 283 -2.93 -15.39 16.80
C GLU A 283 -1.90 -14.53 16.00
N THR A 284 -1.59 -14.94 14.78
CA THR A 284 -0.69 -14.19 13.87
C THR A 284 -1.36 -12.91 13.41
N VAL A 285 -2.62 -12.95 13.05
CA VAL A 285 -3.38 -11.74 12.68
C VAL A 285 -3.47 -10.78 13.86
N GLU A 286 -3.73 -11.26 15.07
CA GLU A 286 -3.77 -10.44 16.29
C GLU A 286 -2.40 -9.83 16.61
N MET A 287 -1.31 -10.60 16.47
CA MET A 287 0.05 -10.10 16.64
C MET A 287 0.38 -9.03 15.61
N ALA A 288 0.07 -9.29 14.35
CA ALA A 288 0.43 -8.43 13.23
C ALA A 288 -0.40 -7.13 13.17
N ALA A 289 -1.56 -7.10 13.82
CA ALA A 289 -2.43 -5.92 13.90
C ALA A 289 -2.12 -4.98 15.08
N ARG A 290 -1.14 -5.31 15.93
CA ARG A 290 -0.77 -4.47 17.08
C ARG A 290 0.24 -3.40 16.68
N ASN A 291 0.21 -2.28 17.42
CA ASN A 291 1.26 -1.28 17.32
C ASN A 291 2.64 -1.90 17.60
N GLY A 292 3.50 -1.91 16.59
CA GLY A 292 4.87 -2.41 16.67
C GLY A 292 5.92 -1.32 16.92
N LEU A 293 5.53 -0.03 16.88
CA LEU A 293 6.44 1.10 17.08
C LEU A 293 6.67 1.47 18.54
N GLY A 294 5.83 0.95 19.46
CA GLY A 294 5.83 1.40 20.85
C GLY A 294 5.37 2.86 20.93
N GLU A 295 6.21 3.72 21.47
CA GLU A 295 5.92 5.16 21.63
C GLU A 295 6.18 5.98 20.35
N LYS A 296 6.95 5.44 19.40
CA LYS A 296 7.20 6.13 18.13
C LYS A 296 5.91 6.29 17.33
N LYS A 297 5.81 7.39 16.60
CA LYS A 297 4.67 7.69 15.73
C LYS A 297 5.11 7.84 14.30
N ILE A 298 4.21 7.53 13.38
CA ILE A 298 4.45 7.79 11.97
C ILE A 298 4.39 9.31 11.72
N LYS A 299 5.14 9.73 10.72
CA LYS A 299 5.25 11.13 10.30
C LYS A 299 4.42 11.34 9.03
N GLY A 300 4.06 12.60 8.76
CA GLY A 300 3.57 12.99 7.45
C GLY A 300 4.63 12.72 6.37
N LEU A 301 4.20 12.41 5.17
CA LEU A 301 5.07 12.12 4.03
C LEU A 301 5.30 13.42 3.23
N PRO A 302 6.52 13.98 3.22
CA PRO A 302 6.82 15.14 2.40
C PRO A 302 6.63 14.83 0.92
N GLY A 303 6.06 15.74 0.16
CA GLY A 303 5.99 15.65 -1.30
C GLY A 303 7.26 16.23 -1.94
N VAL A 304 8.38 15.52 -1.85
CA VAL A 304 9.69 16.00 -2.36
C VAL A 304 9.71 16.04 -3.88
N LEU A 305 9.00 15.12 -4.54
CA LEU A 305 8.82 15.13 -5.99
C LEU A 305 7.33 15.40 -6.30
N PRO A 306 6.94 16.67 -6.56
CA PRO A 306 5.54 17.08 -6.70
C PRO A 306 4.77 16.37 -7.82
N SER A 307 5.45 15.87 -8.86
CA SER A 307 4.83 15.09 -9.93
C SER A 307 4.34 13.73 -9.46
N LEU A 308 4.91 13.17 -8.38
CA LEU A 308 4.53 11.88 -7.83
C LEU A 308 3.71 11.99 -6.55
N SER A 309 3.97 12.99 -5.69
CA SER A 309 3.26 13.12 -4.42
C SER A 309 3.12 14.56 -3.96
N ASN A 310 1.93 14.89 -3.46
CA ASN A 310 1.74 16.01 -2.55
C ASN A 310 2.23 15.62 -1.14
N TYR A 311 2.27 16.59 -0.20
CA TYR A 311 2.36 16.26 1.22
C TYR A 311 1.17 15.38 1.61
N ALA A 312 1.45 14.26 2.28
CA ALA A 312 0.42 13.32 2.67
C ALA A 312 0.45 13.04 4.18
N GLU A 313 -0.65 13.33 4.84
CA GLU A 313 -0.90 12.96 6.23
C GLU A 313 -2.38 12.61 6.38
N PHE A 314 -2.67 11.35 6.73
CA PHE A 314 -4.03 10.93 7.03
C PHE A 314 -4.46 11.47 8.39
N PHE A 315 -5.63 12.13 8.45
CA PHE A 315 -6.15 12.71 9.66
C PHE A 315 -5.12 13.60 10.39
N PRO A 316 -4.78 14.78 9.84
CA PRO A 316 -3.76 15.65 10.40
C PRO A 316 -3.98 15.93 11.87
N GLY A 317 -2.89 15.84 12.66
CA GLY A 317 -2.92 16.05 14.12
C GLY A 317 -3.41 14.86 14.94
N MET A 318 -3.98 13.82 14.34
CA MET A 318 -4.35 12.60 15.05
C MET A 318 -3.12 11.68 15.18
N PRO A 319 -2.85 11.09 16.37
CA PRO A 319 -1.76 10.14 16.53
C PRO A 319 -2.01 8.86 15.73
N LYS A 320 -0.96 8.40 15.07
CA LYS A 320 -0.95 7.18 14.26
C LYS A 320 0.30 6.38 14.56
N SER A 321 0.16 5.07 14.57
CA SER A 321 1.24 4.10 14.73
C SER A 321 1.30 3.14 13.55
N TRP A 322 2.20 2.14 13.63
CA TRP A 322 2.39 1.16 12.58
C TRP A 322 2.40 -0.25 13.15
N ALA A 323 1.62 -1.11 12.53
CA ALA A 323 1.63 -2.55 12.73
C ALA A 323 2.57 -3.23 11.74
N LEU A 324 2.59 -4.55 11.67
CA LEU A 324 3.34 -5.24 10.63
C LEU A 324 2.64 -5.05 9.29
N THR A 325 3.14 -4.07 8.50
CA THR A 325 2.68 -3.62 7.18
C THR A 325 1.42 -2.73 7.11
N PHE A 326 0.89 -2.26 8.23
CA PHE A 326 -0.30 -1.41 8.26
C PHE A 326 -0.10 -0.16 9.11
N MET A 327 -0.65 0.96 8.66
CA MET A 327 -0.90 2.09 9.53
C MET A 327 -2.05 1.77 10.47
N ILE A 328 -1.96 2.25 11.71
CA ILE A 328 -3.02 2.20 12.71
C ILE A 328 -3.42 3.63 13.07
N ASN A 329 -4.71 3.94 13.06
CA ASN A 329 -5.21 5.13 13.73
C ASN A 329 -5.35 4.84 15.24
N ASP A 330 -4.63 5.61 16.07
CA ASP A 330 -4.58 5.38 17.53
C ASP A 330 -5.82 5.93 18.25
N GLU A 331 -6.61 6.76 17.58
CA GLU A 331 -7.88 7.34 18.04
C GLU A 331 -8.97 7.11 17.00
N GLU A 332 -10.24 7.36 17.37
CA GLU A 332 -11.35 7.32 16.41
C GLU A 332 -11.16 8.40 15.33
N ALA A 333 -11.25 8.01 14.08
CA ALA A 333 -11.10 8.92 12.96
C ALA A 333 -12.38 9.77 12.75
N PRO A 334 -12.26 10.97 12.17
CA PRO A 334 -13.44 11.81 11.84
C PRO A 334 -14.48 11.13 10.96
N THR A 335 -14.13 10.09 10.24
CA THR A 335 -15.01 9.26 9.40
C THR A 335 -15.87 8.28 10.21
N GLY A 336 -15.63 8.14 11.51
CA GLY A 336 -16.27 7.14 12.38
C GLY A 336 -15.51 5.82 12.45
N ARG A 337 -14.35 5.69 11.78
CA ARG A 337 -13.49 4.52 11.87
C ARG A 337 -12.87 4.43 13.28
N PRO A 338 -13.07 3.31 14.02
CA PRO A 338 -12.61 3.21 15.40
C PRO A 338 -11.08 3.13 15.50
N ALA A 339 -10.56 3.52 16.67
CA ALA A 339 -9.16 3.32 17.00
C ALA A 339 -8.72 1.86 16.83
N GLY A 340 -7.47 1.66 16.41
CA GLY A 340 -6.91 0.33 16.18
C GLY A 340 -7.24 -0.29 14.83
N SER A 341 -7.92 0.43 13.95
CA SER A 341 -8.17 -0.02 12.58
C SER A 341 -6.89 0.03 11.74
N LEU A 342 -6.77 -0.92 10.80
CA LEU A 342 -5.64 -1.02 9.89
C LEU A 342 -5.96 -0.30 8.58
N ALA A 343 -4.99 0.38 8.01
CA ALA A 343 -5.16 1.09 6.74
C ALA A 343 -3.82 1.29 6.04
N TRP A 344 -3.86 1.57 4.75
CA TRP A 344 -2.78 2.21 3.99
C TRP A 344 -3.28 2.69 2.64
N ALA A 345 -2.32 3.04 1.75
CA ALA A 345 -2.60 3.63 0.45
C ALA A 345 -1.65 3.13 -0.64
N GLY A 346 -1.98 3.44 -1.89
CA GLY A 346 -1.15 3.28 -3.08
C GLY A 346 -0.93 4.60 -3.80
N LEU A 347 0.24 4.78 -4.41
CA LEU A 347 0.73 6.03 -4.97
C LEU A 347 -0.24 6.67 -6.00
N ALA A 348 -0.98 5.88 -6.75
CA ALA A 348 -1.98 6.37 -7.71
C ALA A 348 -3.36 6.65 -7.07
N ASN A 349 -3.37 7.04 -5.80
CA ASN A 349 -4.56 7.36 -5.02
C ASN A 349 -5.51 6.17 -4.87
N LEU A 350 -4.96 5.07 -4.37
CA LEU A 350 -5.71 3.92 -3.88
C LEU A 350 -5.66 3.94 -2.35
N TYR A 351 -6.75 3.59 -1.71
CA TYR A 351 -6.87 3.60 -0.25
C TYR A 351 -7.65 2.38 0.22
N TYR A 352 -7.29 1.85 1.40
CA TYR A 352 -8.06 0.79 2.03
C TYR A 352 -8.05 0.93 3.55
N TRP A 353 -9.08 0.38 4.18
CA TRP A 353 -9.11 0.21 5.64
C TRP A 353 -9.68 -1.16 6.01
N ILE A 354 -9.33 -1.61 7.20
CA ILE A 354 -9.77 -2.88 7.79
C ILE A 354 -10.12 -2.61 9.25
N ASP A 355 -11.41 -2.55 9.55
CA ASP A 355 -11.94 -2.42 10.91
C ASP A 355 -12.37 -3.78 11.42
N ARG A 356 -11.47 -4.45 12.14
CA ARG A 356 -11.72 -5.77 12.71
C ARG A 356 -12.74 -5.72 13.85
N GLN A 357 -12.88 -4.57 14.53
CA GLN A 357 -13.80 -4.41 15.66
C GLN A 357 -15.25 -4.48 15.18
N ASN A 358 -15.63 -3.74 14.16
CA ASN A 358 -16.97 -3.74 13.61
C ASN A 358 -17.15 -4.76 12.46
N GLY A 359 -16.06 -5.39 11.99
CA GLY A 359 -16.10 -6.37 10.91
C GLY A 359 -16.39 -5.75 9.55
N VAL A 360 -15.89 -4.55 9.28
CA VAL A 360 -16.08 -3.83 8.04
C VAL A 360 -14.75 -3.32 7.49
N GLY A 361 -14.65 -3.23 6.18
CA GLY A 361 -13.51 -2.62 5.51
C GLY A 361 -13.89 -2.18 4.12
N GLY A 362 -12.99 -1.47 3.46
CA GLY A 362 -13.24 -1.02 2.10
C GLY A 362 -11.98 -0.73 1.32
N PHE A 363 -12.19 -0.61 0.02
CA PHE A 363 -11.17 -0.30 -0.96
C PHE A 363 -11.68 0.79 -1.91
N TRP A 364 -10.83 1.78 -2.13
CA TRP A 364 -11.04 2.89 -3.05
C TRP A 364 -9.92 2.92 -4.07
N ALA A 365 -10.22 2.98 -5.34
CA ALA A 365 -9.24 3.00 -6.40
C ALA A 365 -9.51 4.10 -7.43
N THR A 366 -8.51 4.96 -7.61
CA THR A 366 -8.34 5.79 -8.78
C THR A 366 -6.97 5.48 -9.40
N GLN A 367 -6.63 6.09 -10.53
CA GLN A 367 -5.32 5.99 -11.16
C GLN A 367 -4.82 7.39 -11.53
N ILE A 368 -4.38 8.15 -10.51
CA ILE A 368 -4.00 9.56 -10.63
C ILE A 368 -2.70 9.81 -9.89
N PHE A 369 -1.82 10.61 -10.48
CA PHE A 369 -0.74 11.33 -9.81
C PHE A 369 -1.06 12.83 -9.74
N PRO A 370 -0.50 13.55 -8.74
CA PRO A 370 0.30 13.07 -7.61
C PRO A 370 -0.55 12.31 -6.56
N PHE A 371 0.13 11.51 -5.74
CA PHE A 371 -0.46 10.92 -4.53
C PHE A 371 -1.00 12.01 -3.59
N ALA A 372 -1.98 11.66 -2.77
CA ALA A 372 -2.72 12.59 -1.94
C ALA A 372 -3.37 13.72 -2.76
N ASP A 373 -3.91 13.38 -3.94
CA ASP A 373 -4.77 14.26 -4.70
C ASP A 373 -5.99 14.65 -3.88
N PRO A 374 -6.23 15.96 -3.62
CA PRO A 374 -7.28 16.39 -2.69
C PRO A 374 -8.68 15.90 -3.06
N THR A 375 -8.95 15.77 -4.36
CA THR A 375 -10.25 15.27 -4.84
C THR A 375 -10.41 13.79 -4.50
N SER A 376 -9.39 12.96 -4.79
CA SER A 376 -9.45 11.52 -4.53
C SER A 376 -9.44 11.22 -3.03
N VAL A 377 -8.61 11.91 -2.23
CA VAL A 377 -8.60 11.76 -0.76
C VAL A 377 -9.95 12.15 -0.18
N GLY A 378 -10.52 13.29 -0.59
CA GLY A 378 -11.82 13.75 -0.12
C GLY A 378 -12.92 12.74 -0.43
N GLY A 379 -12.93 12.21 -1.67
CA GLY A 379 -13.90 11.18 -2.06
C GLY A 379 -13.76 9.89 -1.26
N TYR A 380 -12.54 9.43 -1.01
CA TYR A 380 -12.27 8.28 -0.15
C TYR A 380 -12.79 8.48 1.27
N LEU A 381 -12.53 9.64 1.89
CA LEU A 381 -12.97 9.93 3.26
C LEU A 381 -14.50 10.06 3.34
N ASP A 382 -15.13 10.67 2.33
CA ASP A 382 -16.60 10.77 2.25
C ASP A 382 -17.24 9.39 2.05
N PHE A 383 -16.61 8.51 1.25
CA PHE A 383 -17.05 7.13 1.08
C PHE A 383 -16.94 6.33 2.38
N GLU A 384 -15.82 6.43 3.08
CA GLU A 384 -15.62 5.79 4.38
C GLU A 384 -16.65 6.30 5.40
N THR A 385 -16.89 7.61 5.46
CA THR A 385 -17.93 8.23 6.30
C THR A 385 -19.32 7.67 6.00
N ALA A 386 -19.70 7.57 4.72
CA ALA A 386 -21.00 7.01 4.34
C ALA A 386 -21.19 5.55 4.82
N VAL A 387 -20.11 4.76 4.83
CA VAL A 387 -20.13 3.38 5.37
C VAL A 387 -20.43 3.41 6.87
N TYR A 388 -19.70 4.21 7.65
CA TYR A 388 -19.88 4.28 9.11
C TYR A 388 -21.22 4.91 9.52
N ASP A 389 -21.69 5.95 8.84
CA ASP A 389 -23.02 6.56 9.08
C ASP A 389 -24.14 5.54 8.87
N SER A 390 -24.04 4.72 7.81
CA SER A 390 -25.04 3.68 7.57
C SER A 390 -25.08 2.61 8.64
N MET A 391 -23.93 2.35 9.31
CA MET A 391 -23.83 1.41 10.43
C MET A 391 -24.40 2.02 11.71
N ALA A 392 -24.17 3.31 11.97
CA ALA A 392 -24.71 4.03 13.11
C ALA A 392 -26.24 4.10 13.05
N GLY A 393 -26.81 4.38 11.88
CA GLY A 393 -28.25 4.35 11.65
C GLY A 393 -28.91 3.00 11.92
N ARG A 394 -28.21 1.89 11.65
CA ARG A 394 -28.69 0.51 11.99
C ARG A 394 -28.66 0.21 13.48
N LYS A 395 -27.74 0.80 14.26
CA LYS A 395 -27.67 0.59 15.73
C LYS A 395 -28.74 1.40 16.47
N ALA A 396 -29.28 2.46 15.84
CA ALA A 396 -30.31 3.32 16.43
C ALA A 396 -31.74 2.90 16.07
N ALA A 397 -31.95 2.03 15.08
CA ALA A 397 -33.23 1.47 14.66
C ALA A 397 -33.47 0.07 15.26
#